data_17a44653275061d3bb08b469bea612d3
#
_entry.id   17a44653275061d3bb08b469bea612d3
#
_cell.length_a   1.000
_cell.length_b   1.000
_cell.length_c   1.000
_cell.angle_alpha   90.00
_cell.angle_beta   90.00
_cell.angle_gamma   90.00
#
_symmetry.space_group_name_H-M   'P 1'
#
loop_
_entity.id
_entity.type
_entity.pdbx_description
1 polymer ?
#
loop_
_entity_poly.entity_id
_entity_poly.type
_entity_poly.pdbx_seq_one_letter_code
_entity_poly.pdbx_strand_id
1 'polypeptide(L)'
;MLVRMNKGLSFALPCKKLHDVVTSFSPQNKCVMKNSSNSISTALIPTIPLDYQEYPIEEVQRRSLEYYENMKRRRTVRDFSRRKVPLDIIENCLRTADTAPNGANQHPWQFVVVSDPEIKLQIREAAEKEEQDFYKSRASREWLEALAPLGTDENKPFLETAPYLIAIFAKVYGLDEKGKRVKHYYVNESVGIATGLLISAIHHSGLVSLTHTPSPMRFLNQILERPERERPFLLLVVGYPTADARVPDIQRKSLAEISTYF
;
A
#
# COMPACT_ATOMS: atom_id res chain seq x y z
N MET A 1 -24.69 -3.48 52.62
CA MET A 1 -23.78 -4.40 53.34
C MET A 1 -22.37 -4.13 52.77
N LEU A 2 -21.64 -3.31 53.51
CA LEU A 2 -20.18 -3.17 53.72
C LEU A 2 -19.27 -3.65 52.56
N VAL A 3 -18.66 -2.74 51.82
CA VAL A 3 -17.36 -2.01 51.98
C VAL A 3 -16.16 -2.92 52.23
N ARG A 4 -15.20 -2.90 51.33
CA ARG A 4 -13.79 -2.80 51.69
C ARG A 4 -12.99 -2.08 50.57
N MET A 5 -12.56 -0.87 50.90
CA MET A 5 -11.46 -0.13 50.31
C MET A 5 -10.15 -0.89 50.59
N ASN A 6 -9.25 -0.90 49.63
CA ASN A 6 -7.84 -1.14 49.97
C ASN A 6 -6.96 -0.16 49.21
N LYS A 7 -6.16 0.47 49.99
CA LYS A 7 -5.18 1.52 49.98
C LYS A 7 -4.16 1.46 48.81
N GLY A 8 -3.77 2.64 48.43
CA GLY A 8 -2.76 2.99 47.46
C GLY A 8 -1.34 2.53 47.80
N LEU A 9 -0.55 2.47 46.75
CA LEU A 9 0.91 2.56 46.83
C LEU A 9 1.36 3.55 45.75
N SER A 10 1.71 4.74 46.27
CA SER A 10 2.45 5.78 45.54
C SER A 10 3.92 5.36 45.48
N PHE A 11 4.46 5.18 44.28
CA PHE A 11 5.90 5.17 44.08
C PHE A 11 6.30 6.42 43.32
N ALA A 12 6.70 7.42 44.13
CA ALA A 12 7.46 8.57 43.64
C ALA A 12 8.94 8.12 43.52
N LEU A 13 9.47 8.16 42.32
CA LEU A 13 10.93 8.08 42.08
C LEU A 13 11.48 9.50 41.94
N PRO A 14 12.60 9.83 42.64
CA PRO A 14 13.15 11.18 42.68
C PRO A 14 13.93 11.52 41.39
N CYS A 15 13.67 12.72 40.90
CA CYS A 15 14.44 13.40 39.87
C CYS A 15 15.88 13.61 40.36
N LYS A 16 16.87 12.89 39.86
CA LYS A 16 18.30 13.19 40.05
C LYS A 16 18.84 13.97 38.87
N LYS A 17 19.33 15.15 39.21
CA LYS A 17 20.04 16.11 38.34
C LYS A 17 21.20 15.42 37.62
N LEU A 18 21.24 15.57 36.28
CA LEU A 18 22.43 15.37 35.46
C LEU A 18 23.23 16.69 35.48
N HIS A 19 24.18 16.80 36.40
CA HIS A 19 25.33 17.70 36.26
C HIS A 19 26.55 16.92 36.70
N ASP A 20 27.68 17.14 35.98
CA ASP A 20 29.03 16.74 36.27
C ASP A 20 29.46 15.30 35.90
N VAL A 21 29.76 15.10 34.60
CA VAL A 21 30.91 14.31 34.19
C VAL A 21 31.62 15.01 33.01
N VAL A 22 32.39 16.01 33.32
CA VAL A 22 33.48 16.49 32.45
C VAL A 22 34.73 16.34 33.27
N THR A 23 35.61 15.41 32.90
CA THR A 23 37.08 15.56 32.93
C THR A 23 37.74 14.19 32.75
N SER A 24 38.67 14.19 31.85
CA SER A 24 39.78 13.26 31.60
C SER A 24 39.63 12.33 30.38
N PHE A 25 39.90 12.88 29.20
CA PHE A 25 40.47 12.10 28.11
C PHE A 25 41.79 12.74 27.67
N SER A 26 42.88 12.00 27.89
CA SER A 26 44.22 12.31 27.43
C SER A 26 44.32 12.22 25.90
N PRO A 27 45.06 13.10 25.21
CA PRO A 27 45.18 13.11 23.77
C PRO A 27 46.35 12.26 23.30
N GLN A 28 46.12 11.01 22.94
CA GLN A 28 47.07 10.26 22.12
C GLN A 28 46.34 9.08 21.43
N ASN A 29 45.79 9.34 20.24
CA ASN A 29 45.78 8.39 19.13
C ASN A 29 45.26 9.17 17.89
N LYS A 30 46.24 9.63 17.10
CA LYS A 30 45.97 10.15 15.74
C LYS A 30 45.52 8.99 14.86
N CYS A 31 44.24 8.71 14.83
CA CYS A 31 43.66 7.94 13.76
C CYS A 31 43.55 8.88 12.54
N VAL A 32 44.41 8.68 11.55
CA VAL A 32 44.37 9.37 10.28
C VAL A 32 43.15 8.85 9.54
N MET A 33 42.00 9.49 9.72
CA MET A 33 40.87 9.33 8.81
C MET A 33 41.28 9.93 7.47
N LYS A 34 41.44 9.08 6.47
CA LYS A 34 41.46 9.53 5.08
C LYS A 34 40.09 10.16 4.77
N ASN A 35 40.04 11.49 4.82
CA ASN A 35 38.90 12.26 4.29
C ASN A 35 38.83 12.00 2.78
N SER A 36 38.01 11.03 2.36
CA SER A 36 37.40 11.07 1.04
C SER A 36 36.29 12.12 1.09
N SER A 37 36.68 13.37 0.84
CA SER A 37 35.75 14.47 0.67
C SER A 37 34.93 14.28 -0.62
N ASN A 38 33.88 13.48 -0.55
CA ASN A 38 32.75 13.65 -1.46
C ASN A 38 32.04 14.93 -1.03
N SER A 39 32.53 16.07 -1.46
CA SER A 39 31.81 17.33 -1.36
C SER A 39 30.55 17.20 -2.23
N ILE A 40 29.40 16.94 -1.59
CA ILE A 40 28.11 17.17 -2.23
C ILE A 40 28.10 18.64 -2.60
N SER A 41 28.09 18.95 -3.89
CA SER A 41 27.96 20.31 -4.39
C SER A 41 26.76 20.96 -3.71
N THR A 42 26.96 22.05 -2.99
CA THR A 42 25.90 22.91 -2.42
C THR A 42 25.25 23.78 -3.50
N ALA A 43 25.02 23.24 -4.70
CA ALA A 43 24.23 23.91 -5.70
C ALA A 43 22.84 24.19 -5.11
N LEU A 44 22.37 25.45 -5.24
CA LEU A 44 21.03 25.84 -4.81
C LEU A 44 20.00 24.92 -5.47
N ILE A 45 19.28 24.15 -4.66
CA ILE A 45 18.19 23.27 -5.14
C ILE A 45 17.09 24.20 -5.67
N PRO A 46 16.66 24.08 -6.94
CA PRO A 46 15.56 24.89 -7.45
C PRO A 46 14.28 24.56 -6.67
N THR A 47 13.60 25.62 -6.20
CA THR A 47 12.35 25.51 -5.44
C THR A 47 11.26 26.34 -6.11
N ILE A 48 10.02 25.93 -5.91
CA ILE A 48 8.82 26.70 -6.29
C ILE A 48 7.99 26.99 -5.05
N PRO A 49 7.15 28.04 -5.04
CA PRO A 49 6.18 28.27 -3.96
C PRO A 49 5.27 27.06 -3.79
N LEU A 50 4.95 26.74 -2.52
CA LEU A 50 3.95 25.71 -2.21
C LEU A 50 2.56 26.20 -2.64
N ASP A 51 1.88 25.45 -3.48
CA ASP A 51 0.46 25.63 -3.76
C ASP A 51 -0.35 25.04 -2.57
N TYR A 52 -0.76 25.91 -1.66
CA TYR A 52 -1.44 25.52 -0.43
C TYR A 52 -2.72 26.34 -0.25
N GLN A 53 -3.80 25.64 0.07
CA GLN A 53 -5.07 26.27 0.41
C GLN A 53 -5.35 26.07 1.90
N GLU A 54 -5.38 27.18 2.65
CA GLU A 54 -5.80 27.19 4.04
C GLU A 54 -7.33 27.18 4.15
N TYR A 55 -7.84 26.42 5.11
CA TYR A 55 -9.27 26.35 5.42
C TYR A 55 -9.51 26.70 6.89
N PRO A 56 -10.67 27.32 7.24
CA PRO A 56 -11.11 27.45 8.63
C PRO A 56 -11.16 26.07 9.31
N ILE A 57 -10.95 26.04 10.63
CA ILE A 57 -10.85 24.79 11.38
C ILE A 57 -12.11 23.92 11.27
N GLU A 58 -13.28 24.53 11.22
CA GLU A 58 -14.57 23.84 11.05
C GLU A 58 -14.63 23.11 9.69
N GLU A 59 -14.07 23.72 8.65
CA GLU A 59 -13.99 23.13 7.32
C GLU A 59 -12.98 21.99 7.29
N VAL A 60 -11.82 22.13 7.97
CA VAL A 60 -10.83 21.04 8.13
C VAL A 60 -11.47 19.84 8.82
N GLN A 61 -12.20 20.08 9.92
CA GLN A 61 -12.92 19.03 10.65
C GLN A 61 -13.99 18.34 9.77
N ARG A 62 -14.80 19.12 9.06
CA ARG A 62 -15.83 18.61 8.15
C ARG A 62 -15.22 17.72 7.06
N ARG A 63 -14.18 18.19 6.38
CA ARG A 63 -13.48 17.44 5.31
C ARG A 63 -12.89 16.14 5.82
N SER A 64 -12.24 16.16 6.98
CA SER A 64 -11.64 14.96 7.58
C SER A 64 -12.69 13.90 7.92
N LEU A 65 -13.83 14.32 8.48
CA LEU A 65 -14.93 13.42 8.81
C LEU A 65 -15.61 12.88 7.54
N GLU A 66 -15.90 13.70 6.56
CA GLU A 66 -16.51 13.28 5.30
C GLU A 66 -15.65 12.24 4.56
N TYR A 67 -14.34 12.48 4.50
CA TYR A 67 -13.42 11.53 3.88
C TYR A 67 -13.38 10.21 4.65
N TYR A 68 -13.34 10.25 5.98
CA TYR A 68 -13.41 9.04 6.81
C TYR A 68 -14.71 8.26 6.59
N GLU A 69 -15.87 8.92 6.65
CA GLU A 69 -17.18 8.29 6.45
C GLU A 69 -17.33 7.68 5.04
N ASN A 70 -16.73 8.33 4.03
CA ASN A 70 -16.64 7.76 2.70
C ASN A 70 -15.79 6.48 2.68
N MET A 71 -14.54 6.56 3.21
CA MET A 71 -13.60 5.44 3.22
C MET A 71 -14.04 4.28 4.12
N LYS A 72 -14.80 4.54 5.16
CA LYS A 72 -15.40 3.54 6.05
C LYS A 72 -16.31 2.56 5.30
N ARG A 73 -16.98 2.98 4.23
CA ARG A 73 -17.82 2.15 3.37
C ARG A 73 -17.03 1.25 2.41
N ARG A 74 -15.74 1.53 2.19
CA ARG A 74 -14.91 0.74 1.29
C ARG A 74 -14.77 -0.71 1.79
N ARG A 75 -15.10 -1.65 0.92
CA ARG A 75 -15.00 -3.09 1.18
C ARG A 75 -14.27 -3.78 0.01
N THR A 76 -13.71 -4.96 0.28
CA THR A 76 -13.26 -5.88 -0.76
C THR A 76 -14.47 -6.59 -1.34
N VAL A 77 -14.72 -6.39 -2.65
CA VAL A 77 -15.89 -6.92 -3.36
C VAL A 77 -15.45 -7.98 -4.36
N ARG A 78 -16.21 -9.09 -4.43
CA ARG A 78 -15.96 -10.19 -5.38
C ARG A 78 -17.06 -10.32 -6.44
N ASP A 79 -18.23 -9.75 -6.17
CA ASP A 79 -19.40 -9.80 -7.05
C ASP A 79 -19.39 -8.59 -7.98
N PHE A 80 -18.72 -8.73 -9.14
CA PHE A 80 -18.60 -7.66 -10.12
C PHE A 80 -19.64 -7.78 -11.22
N SER A 81 -20.15 -6.61 -11.64
CA SER A 81 -20.98 -6.44 -12.83
C SER A 81 -20.11 -6.31 -14.09
N ARG A 82 -20.62 -6.79 -15.23
CA ARG A 82 -20.02 -6.55 -16.57
C ARG A 82 -20.22 -5.12 -17.09
N ARG A 83 -20.83 -4.24 -16.30
CA ARG A 83 -21.07 -2.84 -16.66
C ARG A 83 -19.76 -2.17 -17.01
N LYS A 84 -19.69 -1.54 -18.18
CA LYS A 84 -18.50 -0.81 -18.64
C LYS A 84 -18.21 0.39 -17.75
N VAL A 85 -16.94 0.64 -17.52
CA VAL A 85 -16.41 1.84 -16.87
C VAL A 85 -15.64 2.64 -17.93
N PRO A 86 -15.91 3.94 -18.12
CA PRO A 86 -15.12 4.79 -19.01
C PRO A 86 -13.63 4.79 -18.61
N LEU A 87 -12.74 4.72 -19.60
CA LEU A 87 -11.31 4.60 -19.37
C LEU A 87 -10.71 5.83 -18.66
N ASP A 88 -11.22 7.01 -18.96
CA ASP A 88 -10.79 8.28 -18.34
C ASP A 88 -10.95 8.29 -16.82
N ILE A 89 -11.96 7.59 -16.27
CA ILE A 89 -12.12 7.41 -14.83
C ILE A 89 -10.94 6.61 -14.25
N ILE A 90 -10.55 5.53 -14.92
CA ILE A 90 -9.40 4.71 -14.50
C ILE A 90 -8.10 5.52 -14.61
N GLU A 91 -7.92 6.26 -15.70
CA GLU A 91 -6.75 7.13 -15.89
C GLU A 91 -6.64 8.19 -14.79
N ASN A 92 -7.73 8.83 -14.38
CA ASN A 92 -7.72 9.79 -13.29
C ASN A 92 -7.34 9.14 -11.94
N CYS A 93 -7.81 7.91 -11.69
CA CYS A 93 -7.39 7.13 -10.51
C CYS A 93 -5.88 6.80 -10.56
N LEU A 94 -5.35 6.48 -11.74
CA LEU A 94 -3.91 6.23 -11.92
C LEU A 94 -3.08 7.50 -11.72
N ARG A 95 -3.54 8.65 -12.23
CA ARG A 95 -2.88 9.96 -11.98
C ARG A 95 -2.87 10.27 -10.48
N THR A 96 -3.95 9.98 -9.76
CA THR A 96 -3.98 10.12 -8.30
C THR A 96 -2.96 9.21 -7.62
N ALA A 97 -2.84 7.96 -8.06
CA ALA A 97 -1.83 7.04 -7.53
C ALA A 97 -0.40 7.54 -7.76
N ASP A 98 -0.13 8.16 -8.92
CA ASP A 98 1.21 8.69 -9.28
C ASP A 98 1.63 9.91 -8.45
N THR A 99 0.70 10.55 -7.72
CA THR A 99 1.04 11.62 -6.75
C THR A 99 1.65 11.09 -5.46
N ALA A 100 1.80 9.79 -5.29
CA ALA A 100 2.33 9.17 -4.09
C ALA A 100 3.77 9.65 -3.79
N PRO A 101 4.08 10.00 -2.53
CA PRO A 101 5.46 10.23 -2.12
C PRO A 101 6.27 8.94 -2.30
N ASN A 102 7.52 9.10 -2.75
CA ASN A 102 8.36 7.95 -3.03
C ASN A 102 9.85 8.26 -2.84
N GLY A 103 10.67 7.23 -2.68
CA GLY A 103 12.11 7.37 -2.48
C GLY A 103 12.80 8.08 -3.64
N ALA A 104 13.42 9.23 -3.37
CA ALA A 104 14.18 10.04 -4.33
C ALA A 104 13.40 10.41 -5.61
N ASN A 105 12.09 10.52 -5.55
CA ASN A 105 11.20 10.83 -6.68
C ASN A 105 11.41 9.91 -7.89
N GLN A 106 11.60 8.61 -7.64
CA GLN A 106 11.94 7.61 -8.67
C GLN A 106 10.73 6.92 -9.30
N HIS A 107 9.51 7.14 -8.76
CA HIS A 107 8.26 6.54 -9.23
C HIS A 107 8.41 5.02 -9.53
N PRO A 108 8.74 4.20 -8.50
CA PRO A 108 9.13 2.80 -8.69
C PRO A 108 7.95 1.87 -8.95
N TRP A 109 6.94 2.32 -9.66
CA TRP A 109 5.74 1.57 -10.00
C TRP A 109 5.49 1.54 -11.51
N GLN A 110 4.78 0.50 -11.93
CA GLN A 110 4.18 0.40 -13.25
C GLN A 110 2.77 -0.15 -13.08
N PHE A 111 1.80 0.54 -13.64
CA PHE A 111 0.41 0.09 -13.71
C PHE A 111 0.14 -0.43 -15.12
N VAL A 112 -0.40 -1.65 -15.21
CA VAL A 112 -0.84 -2.24 -16.48
C VAL A 112 -2.34 -2.48 -16.39
N VAL A 113 -3.10 -1.74 -17.20
CA VAL A 113 -4.57 -1.82 -17.25
C VAL A 113 -4.97 -2.84 -18.29
N VAL A 114 -5.73 -3.85 -17.87
CA VAL A 114 -6.21 -4.94 -18.72
C VAL A 114 -7.73 -4.89 -18.80
N SER A 115 -8.26 -4.71 -20.00
CA SER A 115 -9.69 -4.79 -20.32
C SER A 115 -9.98 -5.87 -21.37
N ASP A 116 -8.97 -6.35 -22.07
CA ASP A 116 -9.07 -7.38 -23.10
C ASP A 116 -9.57 -8.70 -22.50
N PRO A 117 -10.67 -9.30 -23.04
CA PRO A 117 -11.23 -10.52 -22.48
C PRO A 117 -10.31 -11.74 -22.55
N GLU A 118 -9.50 -11.86 -23.61
CA GLU A 118 -8.59 -13.00 -23.79
C GLU A 118 -7.43 -12.94 -22.82
N ILE A 119 -6.88 -11.74 -22.61
CA ILE A 119 -5.84 -11.52 -21.59
C ILE A 119 -6.39 -11.76 -20.18
N LYS A 120 -7.61 -11.33 -19.89
CA LYS A 120 -8.26 -11.59 -18.60
C LYS A 120 -8.49 -13.07 -18.36
N LEU A 121 -8.90 -13.83 -19.38
CA LEU A 121 -9.04 -15.27 -19.31
C LEU A 121 -7.69 -15.95 -18.99
N GLN A 122 -6.62 -15.61 -19.70
CA GLN A 122 -5.28 -16.14 -19.42
C GLN A 122 -4.81 -15.84 -17.99
N ILE A 123 -5.07 -14.61 -17.50
CA ILE A 123 -4.75 -14.21 -16.13
C ILE A 123 -5.56 -15.05 -15.13
N ARG A 124 -6.85 -15.28 -15.38
CA ARG A 124 -7.72 -16.09 -14.53
C ARG A 124 -7.20 -17.52 -14.44
N GLU A 125 -6.99 -18.18 -15.58
CA GLU A 125 -6.53 -19.58 -15.64
C GLU A 125 -5.20 -19.77 -14.90
N ALA A 126 -4.24 -18.86 -15.12
CA ALA A 126 -2.96 -18.88 -14.43
C ALA A 126 -3.11 -18.64 -12.92
N ALA A 127 -3.96 -17.69 -12.51
CA ALA A 127 -4.20 -17.39 -11.10
C ALA A 127 -4.90 -18.55 -10.39
N GLU A 128 -5.94 -19.14 -11.00
CA GLU A 128 -6.66 -20.29 -10.43
C GLU A 128 -5.76 -21.52 -10.28
N LYS A 129 -4.84 -21.74 -11.21
CA LYS A 129 -3.82 -22.80 -11.09
C LYS A 129 -2.92 -22.59 -9.87
N GLU A 130 -2.41 -21.38 -9.65
CA GLU A 130 -1.58 -21.04 -8.48
C GLU A 130 -2.37 -21.16 -7.16
N GLU A 131 -3.64 -20.76 -7.17
CA GLU A 131 -4.53 -20.88 -6.02
C GLU A 131 -4.86 -22.36 -5.72
N GLN A 132 -5.11 -23.19 -6.71
CA GLN A 132 -5.30 -24.64 -6.51
C GLN A 132 -4.09 -25.27 -5.82
N ASP A 133 -2.88 -24.97 -6.29
CA ASP A 133 -1.65 -25.46 -5.68
C ASP A 133 -1.48 -24.92 -4.25
N PHE A 134 -1.87 -23.67 -4.01
CA PHE A 134 -1.87 -23.07 -2.68
C PHE A 134 -2.82 -23.79 -1.73
N TYR A 135 -4.10 -23.93 -2.09
CA TYR A 135 -5.12 -24.56 -1.24
C TYR A 135 -4.85 -26.06 -1.01
N LYS A 136 -4.29 -26.76 -2.00
CA LYS A 136 -4.04 -28.21 -1.92
C LYS A 136 -2.77 -28.57 -1.13
N SER A 137 -1.72 -27.73 -1.18
CA SER A 137 -0.40 -28.17 -0.73
C SER A 137 0.44 -27.14 0.02
N ARG A 138 0.21 -25.82 -0.19
CA ARG A 138 1.09 -24.76 0.36
C ARG A 138 0.52 -24.03 1.56
N ALA A 139 -0.81 -23.99 1.71
CA ALA A 139 -1.45 -23.30 2.81
C ALA A 139 -1.35 -24.11 4.11
N SER A 140 -0.92 -23.46 5.19
CA SER A 140 -1.04 -24.05 6.53
C SER A 140 -2.51 -24.09 6.96
N ARG A 141 -2.83 -25.01 7.87
CA ARG A 141 -4.18 -25.12 8.46
C ARG A 141 -4.64 -23.80 9.08
N GLU A 142 -3.77 -23.13 9.83
CA GLU A 142 -4.05 -21.83 10.45
C GLU A 142 -4.40 -20.76 9.41
N TRP A 143 -3.72 -20.79 8.26
CA TRP A 143 -4.01 -19.84 7.18
C TRP A 143 -5.37 -20.12 6.54
N LEU A 144 -5.70 -21.39 6.28
CA LEU A 144 -7.02 -21.77 5.76
C LEU A 144 -8.15 -21.38 6.73
N GLU A 145 -7.95 -21.59 8.03
CA GLU A 145 -8.88 -21.15 9.08
C GLU A 145 -9.06 -19.61 9.09
N ALA A 146 -8.00 -18.84 8.86
CA ALA A 146 -8.07 -17.39 8.75
C ALA A 146 -8.78 -16.91 7.47
N LEU A 147 -8.69 -17.67 6.36
CA LEU A 147 -9.36 -17.35 5.10
C LEU A 147 -10.84 -17.74 5.07
N ALA A 148 -11.25 -18.75 5.84
CA ALA A 148 -12.62 -19.27 5.84
C ALA A 148 -13.70 -18.19 6.06
N PRO A 149 -13.56 -17.24 7.03
CA PRO A 149 -14.54 -16.17 7.21
C PRO A 149 -14.62 -15.17 6.05
N LEU A 150 -13.62 -15.18 5.15
CA LEU A 150 -13.56 -14.26 4.01
C LEU A 150 -14.28 -14.83 2.77
N GLY A 151 -14.70 -16.11 2.80
CA GLY A 151 -15.42 -16.76 1.71
C GLY A 151 -14.63 -16.77 0.39
N THR A 152 -13.33 -17.09 0.44
CA THR A 152 -12.46 -17.19 -0.74
C THR A 152 -12.01 -18.62 -0.96
N ASP A 153 -12.01 -19.04 -2.21
CA ASP A 153 -11.60 -20.36 -2.68
C ASP A 153 -10.66 -20.23 -3.90
N GLU A 154 -10.36 -21.34 -4.57
CA GLU A 154 -9.53 -21.37 -5.77
C GLU A 154 -10.18 -20.78 -7.02
N ASN A 155 -11.51 -20.59 -7.07
CA ASN A 155 -12.21 -20.08 -8.24
C ASN A 155 -12.25 -18.55 -8.25
N LYS A 156 -11.83 -17.94 -9.34
CA LYS A 156 -11.68 -16.47 -9.46
C LYS A 156 -12.46 -15.89 -10.65
N PRO A 157 -13.78 -16.16 -10.79
CA PRO A 157 -14.57 -15.71 -11.94
C PRO A 157 -14.59 -14.19 -12.09
N PHE A 158 -14.39 -13.44 -11.00
CA PHE A 158 -14.32 -11.99 -11.01
C PHE A 158 -13.17 -11.43 -11.86
N LEU A 159 -12.10 -12.22 -12.12
CA LEU A 159 -10.99 -11.81 -12.98
C LEU A 159 -11.43 -11.64 -14.45
N GLU A 160 -12.46 -12.34 -14.89
CA GLU A 160 -13.06 -12.13 -16.21
C GLU A 160 -14.24 -11.15 -16.17
N THR A 161 -15.06 -11.23 -15.11
CA THR A 161 -16.33 -10.50 -15.03
C THR A 161 -16.12 -9.01 -14.89
N ALA A 162 -15.14 -8.59 -14.05
CA ALA A 162 -14.85 -7.17 -13.85
C ALA A 162 -14.37 -6.50 -15.15
N PRO A 163 -14.76 -5.25 -15.42
CA PRO A 163 -14.35 -4.55 -16.63
C PRO A 163 -12.84 -4.32 -16.72
N TYR A 164 -12.16 -4.12 -15.60
CA TYR A 164 -10.73 -3.88 -15.56
C TYR A 164 -10.00 -4.72 -14.53
N LEU A 165 -8.81 -5.17 -14.91
CA LEU A 165 -7.75 -5.61 -14.00
C LEU A 165 -6.62 -4.58 -14.11
N ILE A 166 -6.06 -4.17 -12.97
CA ILE A 166 -4.88 -3.32 -12.92
C ILE A 166 -3.76 -4.11 -12.26
N ALA A 167 -2.82 -4.60 -13.06
CA ALA A 167 -1.63 -5.25 -12.54
C ALA A 167 -0.61 -4.19 -12.11
N ILE A 168 -0.24 -4.20 -10.83
CA ILE A 168 0.68 -3.26 -10.21
C ILE A 168 2.03 -3.94 -10.07
N PHE A 169 3.06 -3.35 -10.65
CA PHE A 169 4.43 -3.85 -10.62
C PHE A 169 5.33 -2.89 -9.85
N ALA A 170 6.23 -3.47 -9.07
CA ALA A 170 7.31 -2.78 -8.39
C ALA A 170 8.58 -2.81 -9.25
N LYS A 171 9.07 -1.63 -9.69
CA LYS A 171 10.33 -1.51 -10.42
C LYS A 171 11.49 -1.57 -9.43
N VAL A 172 12.15 -2.73 -9.33
CA VAL A 172 13.22 -2.94 -8.34
C VAL A 172 14.49 -2.16 -8.64
N TYR A 173 14.68 -1.73 -9.88
CA TYR A 173 15.72 -0.79 -10.33
C TYR A 173 15.30 -0.08 -11.61
N GLY A 174 15.84 1.12 -11.83
CA GLY A 174 15.75 1.85 -13.09
C GLY A 174 16.94 1.57 -14.02
N LEU A 175 16.88 2.17 -15.20
CA LEU A 175 18.01 2.24 -16.13
C LEU A 175 18.28 3.71 -16.44
N ASP A 176 19.57 4.12 -16.43
CA ASP A 176 19.97 5.45 -16.92
C ASP A 176 19.98 5.48 -18.45
N GLU A 177 20.30 6.64 -19.02
CA GLU A 177 20.39 6.86 -20.47
C GLU A 177 21.39 5.92 -21.19
N LYS A 178 22.34 5.36 -20.46
CA LYS A 178 23.34 4.39 -20.95
C LYS A 178 22.95 2.94 -20.69
N GLY A 179 21.74 2.69 -20.18
CA GLY A 179 21.25 1.36 -19.84
C GLY A 179 21.86 0.76 -18.56
N LYS A 180 22.60 1.55 -17.76
CA LYS A 180 23.15 1.10 -16.49
C LYS A 180 22.07 1.07 -15.42
N ARG A 181 22.09 0.05 -14.55
CA ARG A 181 21.15 -0.08 -13.43
C ARG A 181 21.31 1.06 -12.42
N VAL A 182 20.17 1.70 -12.12
CA VAL A 182 20.04 2.71 -11.06
C VAL A 182 19.20 2.11 -9.94
N LYS A 183 19.73 2.09 -8.72
CA LYS A 183 19.03 1.58 -7.54
C LYS A 183 17.81 2.45 -7.24
N HIS A 184 16.67 1.80 -7.01
CA HIS A 184 15.49 2.44 -6.42
C HIS A 184 15.48 2.26 -4.91
N TYR A 185 14.92 3.25 -4.20
CA TYR A 185 14.86 3.28 -2.74
C TYR A 185 13.42 3.14 -2.27
N TYR A 186 13.20 2.42 -1.17
CA TYR A 186 11.89 2.24 -0.54
C TYR A 186 10.80 1.78 -1.53
N VAL A 187 11.15 0.80 -2.38
CA VAL A 187 10.31 0.40 -3.51
C VAL A 187 8.96 -0.12 -3.04
N ASN A 188 8.94 -1.06 -2.10
CA ASN A 188 7.69 -1.68 -1.63
C ASN A 188 6.81 -0.67 -0.89
N GLU A 189 7.40 0.16 -0.05
CA GLU A 189 6.71 1.22 0.70
C GLU A 189 6.08 2.22 -0.27
N SER A 190 6.84 2.67 -1.27
CA SER A 190 6.38 3.61 -2.29
C SER A 190 5.23 3.04 -3.12
N VAL A 191 5.36 1.79 -3.60
CA VAL A 191 4.32 1.10 -4.36
C VAL A 191 3.08 0.85 -3.50
N GLY A 192 3.27 0.52 -2.21
CA GLY A 192 2.18 0.36 -1.25
C GLY A 192 1.38 1.66 -1.04
N ILE A 193 2.06 2.81 -0.90
CA ILE A 193 1.40 4.12 -0.77
C ILE A 193 0.63 4.46 -2.06
N ALA A 194 1.27 4.30 -3.24
CA ALA A 194 0.62 4.53 -4.53
C ALA A 194 -0.62 3.63 -4.72
N THR A 195 -0.52 2.35 -4.34
CA THR A 195 -1.65 1.41 -4.36
C THR A 195 -2.78 1.85 -3.43
N GLY A 196 -2.47 2.34 -2.23
CA GLY A 196 -3.44 2.87 -1.28
C GLY A 196 -4.19 4.07 -1.84
N LEU A 197 -3.49 5.02 -2.48
CA LEU A 197 -4.10 6.16 -3.18
C LEU A 197 -4.97 5.72 -4.35
N LEU A 198 -4.53 4.73 -5.15
CA LEU A 198 -5.33 4.16 -6.23
C LEU A 198 -6.65 3.57 -5.72
N ILE A 199 -6.59 2.75 -4.68
CA ILE A 199 -7.78 2.14 -4.07
C ILE A 199 -8.74 3.22 -3.53
N SER A 200 -8.19 4.27 -2.91
CA SER A 200 -8.95 5.40 -2.41
C SER A 200 -9.66 6.17 -3.54
N ALA A 201 -8.94 6.47 -4.63
CA ALA A 201 -9.50 7.17 -5.80
C ALA A 201 -10.60 6.35 -6.48
N ILE A 202 -10.40 5.05 -6.66
CA ILE A 202 -11.40 4.13 -7.21
C ILE A 202 -12.67 4.14 -6.35
N HIS A 203 -12.53 4.02 -5.03
CA HIS A 203 -13.68 4.05 -4.12
C HIS A 203 -14.38 5.42 -4.12
N HIS A 204 -13.61 6.51 -4.13
CA HIS A 204 -14.15 7.88 -4.20
C HIS A 204 -14.94 8.12 -5.49
N SER A 205 -14.52 7.50 -6.59
CA SER A 205 -15.23 7.56 -7.89
C SER A 205 -16.49 6.69 -7.95
N GLY A 206 -16.89 6.01 -6.86
CA GLY A 206 -18.07 5.16 -6.80
C GLY A 206 -17.87 3.75 -7.39
N LEU A 207 -16.64 3.36 -7.64
CA LEU A 207 -16.27 2.01 -8.06
C LEU A 207 -15.89 1.14 -6.86
N VAL A 208 -15.90 -0.17 -7.07
CA VAL A 208 -15.44 -1.15 -6.08
C VAL A 208 -14.18 -1.85 -6.57
N SER A 209 -13.42 -2.38 -5.63
CA SER A 209 -12.18 -3.10 -5.95
C SER A 209 -11.96 -4.31 -5.06
N LEU A 210 -11.14 -5.22 -5.59
CA LEU A 210 -10.58 -6.38 -4.88
C LEU A 210 -9.06 -6.39 -5.09
N THR A 211 -8.32 -6.50 -4.00
CA THR A 211 -6.89 -6.83 -4.06
C THR A 211 -6.72 -8.33 -4.17
N HIS A 212 -6.00 -8.78 -5.20
CA HIS A 212 -5.73 -10.20 -5.46
C HIS A 212 -4.23 -10.43 -5.57
N THR A 213 -3.71 -11.38 -4.80
CA THR A 213 -2.27 -11.65 -4.65
C THR A 213 -2.00 -13.15 -4.70
N PRO A 214 -2.28 -13.85 -5.81
CA PRO A 214 -1.89 -15.25 -5.96
C PRO A 214 -0.36 -15.35 -5.88
N SER A 215 0.15 -16.39 -5.26
CA SER A 215 1.60 -16.51 -5.06
C SER A 215 2.09 -17.86 -5.58
N PRO A 216 3.08 -17.85 -6.51
CA PRO A 216 3.77 -16.72 -7.13
C PRO A 216 2.97 -16.01 -8.22
N MET A 217 3.22 -14.71 -8.47
CA MET A 217 2.54 -13.93 -9.51
C MET A 217 3.37 -13.75 -10.80
N ARG A 218 4.43 -14.54 -11.01
CA ARG A 218 5.32 -14.36 -12.18
C ARG A 218 4.65 -14.59 -13.53
N PHE A 219 3.53 -15.32 -13.57
CA PHE A 219 2.71 -15.46 -14.76
C PHE A 219 2.26 -14.11 -15.34
N LEU A 220 2.07 -13.08 -14.48
CA LEU A 220 1.73 -11.72 -14.93
C LEU A 220 2.83 -11.11 -15.80
N ASN A 221 4.12 -11.36 -15.50
CA ASN A 221 5.20 -10.89 -16.36
C ASN A 221 5.14 -11.50 -17.74
N GLN A 222 4.81 -12.80 -17.82
CA GLN A 222 4.74 -13.55 -19.09
C GLN A 222 3.54 -13.09 -19.91
N ILE A 223 2.34 -13.08 -19.32
CA ILE A 223 1.10 -12.72 -20.02
C ILE A 223 1.10 -11.24 -20.46
N LEU A 224 1.64 -10.34 -19.63
CA LEU A 224 1.64 -8.90 -19.86
C LEU A 224 2.96 -8.37 -20.45
N GLU A 225 3.87 -9.28 -20.85
CA GLU A 225 5.16 -8.97 -21.48
C GLU A 225 5.99 -7.94 -20.67
N ARG A 226 6.03 -8.11 -19.33
CA ARG A 226 6.76 -7.19 -18.45
C ARG A 226 8.18 -7.69 -18.14
N PRO A 227 9.17 -6.78 -18.18
CA PRO A 227 10.57 -7.15 -17.93
C PRO A 227 10.79 -7.62 -16.48
N GLU A 228 11.83 -8.43 -16.24
CA GLU A 228 12.16 -8.99 -14.92
C GLU A 228 12.37 -7.93 -13.82
N ARG A 229 12.79 -6.69 -14.18
CA ARG A 229 12.93 -5.59 -13.23
C ARG A 229 11.60 -5.12 -12.66
N GLU A 230 10.49 -5.48 -13.27
CA GLU A 230 9.13 -5.20 -12.85
C GLU A 230 8.58 -6.44 -12.14
N ARG A 231 8.58 -6.42 -10.82
CA ARG A 231 8.06 -7.53 -10.00
C ARG A 231 6.57 -7.30 -9.74
N PRO A 232 5.72 -8.28 -10.02
CA PRO A 232 4.31 -8.15 -9.65
C PRO A 232 4.17 -7.89 -8.15
N PHE A 233 3.42 -6.86 -7.80
CA PHE A 233 3.16 -6.46 -6.43
C PHE A 233 1.74 -6.84 -6.00
N LEU A 234 0.76 -6.55 -6.87
CA LEU A 234 -0.65 -6.79 -6.59
C LEU A 234 -1.45 -6.72 -7.90
N LEU A 235 -2.50 -7.53 -8.00
CA LEU A 235 -3.52 -7.42 -9.04
C LEU A 235 -4.77 -6.80 -8.43
N LEU A 236 -5.21 -5.65 -8.95
CA LEU A 236 -6.39 -4.94 -8.49
C LEU A 236 -7.53 -5.15 -9.50
N VAL A 237 -8.61 -5.75 -9.04
CA VAL A 237 -9.84 -5.94 -9.83
C VAL A 237 -10.74 -4.74 -9.60
N VAL A 238 -11.26 -4.13 -10.67
CA VAL A 238 -11.98 -2.85 -10.59
C VAL A 238 -13.23 -2.87 -11.46
N GLY A 239 -14.35 -2.37 -10.92
CA GLY A 239 -15.62 -2.25 -11.64
C GLY A 239 -16.76 -1.79 -10.76
N TYR A 240 -17.98 -1.95 -11.26
CA TYR A 240 -19.19 -1.80 -10.46
C TYR A 240 -19.56 -3.14 -9.80
N PRO A 241 -20.13 -3.15 -8.59
CA PRO A 241 -20.69 -4.35 -7.99
C PRO A 241 -21.96 -4.79 -8.72
N THR A 242 -22.38 -6.05 -8.56
CA THR A 242 -23.75 -6.49 -8.86
C THR A 242 -24.74 -5.83 -7.90
N ALA A 243 -26.02 -5.81 -8.26
CA ALA A 243 -27.05 -5.20 -7.42
C ALA A 243 -27.25 -5.91 -6.08
N ASP A 244 -26.94 -7.19 -6.04
CA ASP A 244 -27.05 -8.10 -4.88
C ASP A 244 -25.69 -8.44 -4.24
N ALA A 245 -24.64 -7.69 -4.61
CA ALA A 245 -23.28 -7.93 -4.10
C ALA A 245 -23.24 -7.98 -2.58
N ARG A 246 -22.55 -9.00 -2.07
CA ARG A 246 -22.36 -9.21 -0.63
C ARG A 246 -20.89 -9.17 -0.27
N VAL A 247 -20.62 -8.82 0.98
CA VAL A 247 -19.27 -8.80 1.54
C VAL A 247 -19.29 -9.48 2.91
N PRO A 248 -18.19 -10.15 3.31
CA PRO A 248 -18.09 -10.77 4.63
C PRO A 248 -18.39 -9.77 5.75
N ASP A 249 -19.13 -10.19 6.77
CA ASP A 249 -19.39 -9.38 7.98
C ASP A 249 -18.19 -9.44 8.91
N ILE A 250 -17.20 -8.60 8.65
CA ILE A 250 -15.96 -8.48 9.41
C ILE A 250 -15.84 -7.09 10.04
N GLN A 251 -15.30 -7.04 11.24
CA GLN A 251 -15.09 -5.81 11.99
C GLN A 251 -13.68 -5.24 11.75
N ARG A 252 -13.57 -3.93 11.80
CA ARG A 252 -12.27 -3.24 11.88
C ARG A 252 -11.90 -3.05 13.34
N LYS A 253 -10.61 -2.97 13.61
CA LYS A 253 -10.12 -2.58 14.93
C LYS A 253 -10.60 -1.18 15.29
N SER A 254 -10.81 -0.94 16.57
CA SER A 254 -11.12 0.37 17.12
C SER A 254 -9.92 1.32 17.00
N LEU A 255 -10.15 2.62 17.10
CA LEU A 255 -9.08 3.62 17.09
C LEU A 255 -8.06 3.38 18.21
N ALA A 256 -8.52 2.97 19.38
CA ALA A 256 -7.64 2.69 20.55
C ALA A 256 -6.71 1.49 20.31
N GLU A 257 -7.08 0.54 19.45
CA GLU A 257 -6.23 -0.61 19.11
C GLU A 257 -5.17 -0.30 18.06
N ILE A 258 -5.31 0.80 17.33
CA ILE A 258 -4.41 1.16 16.21
C ILE A 258 -3.63 2.45 16.43
N SER A 259 -3.87 3.16 17.56
CA SER A 259 -3.24 4.45 17.85
C SER A 259 -2.84 4.57 19.32
N THR A 260 -1.75 5.28 19.56
CA THR A 260 -1.27 5.64 20.89
C THR A 260 -1.00 7.15 20.91
N TYR A 261 -1.41 7.82 21.98
CA TYR A 261 -1.23 9.27 22.17
C TYR A 261 -0.30 9.49 23.36
N PHE A 262 0.64 10.45 23.23
CA PHE A 262 1.59 10.85 24.27
C PHE A 262 1.34 12.30 24.66
#